data_a014506ba8da10dbd8a1d664ff121a25
#
_entry.id   a014506ba8da10dbd8a1d664ff121a25
#
_cell.length_a   1.000
_cell.length_b   1.000
_cell.length_c   1.000
_cell.angle_alpha   90.00
_cell.angle_beta   90.00
_cell.angle_gamma   90.00
#
_symmetry.space_group_name_H-M   'P 1'
#
loop_
_entity.id
_entity.type
_entity.pdbx_description
1 polymer ?
#
loop_
_entity_poly.entity_id
_entity_poly.type
_entity_poly.pdbx_seq_one_letter_code
_entity_poly.pdbx_strand_id
1 'polypeptide(L)'
;VNAGNVFTTEQWLGGLGSAKHKDYKSINDEMDGKYGAKKTHQLLDKYTENRWEDKDFKNLKDMGMNTIRLPINYINLTNYKAGMAPKDLKMRKEPFKAMDKFIDKANSHGLYVIIDMHGVPGSQNGQEHSAEANGSIGNFWKDPDAQGKAKEIWYQIAQHYKNNNGVAGYDLLNEPKAPAQHVDEEVKEFYKGALKSIRDTGDKHIAFLEAWYPQDLKDPQEFNDPTNNI
;
A
#
# COMPACT_ATOMS: atom_id res chain seq x y z
N VAL A 1 13.48 7.25 3.88
CA VAL A 1 13.87 6.44 2.71
C VAL A 1 12.69 5.63 2.23
N ASN A 2 12.53 5.47 0.91
CA ASN A 2 11.46 4.65 0.32
C ASN A 2 12.00 3.25 0.03
N ALA A 3 11.36 2.21 0.60
CA ALA A 3 11.68 0.81 0.37
C ALA A 3 10.90 0.26 -0.85
N GLY A 4 10.96 0.97 -1.97
CA GLY A 4 10.42 0.50 -3.25
C GLY A 4 11.02 -0.87 -3.61
N ASN A 5 10.30 -1.66 -4.38
CA ASN A 5 10.72 -2.99 -4.81
C ASN A 5 10.82 -4.08 -3.72
N VAL A 6 10.29 -3.84 -2.53
CA VAL A 6 10.18 -4.89 -1.50
C VAL A 6 8.84 -5.61 -1.62
N PHE A 7 7.73 -4.91 -1.42
CA PHE A 7 6.36 -5.47 -1.51
C PHE A 7 5.66 -5.13 -2.82
N THR A 8 5.99 -4.01 -3.43
CA THR A 8 5.53 -3.66 -4.77
C THR A 8 6.73 -3.63 -5.71
N THR A 9 6.52 -3.73 -7.01
CA THR A 9 7.61 -3.71 -7.97
C THR A 9 7.25 -2.85 -9.16
N GLU A 10 8.23 -2.11 -9.61
CA GLU A 10 8.18 -1.28 -10.80
C GLU A 10 9.35 -1.64 -11.70
N GLN A 11 9.11 -1.76 -13.00
CA GLN A 11 10.13 -2.22 -13.94
C GLN A 11 11.42 -1.39 -13.87
N TRP A 12 11.30 -0.07 -13.75
CA TRP A 12 12.43 0.85 -13.73
C TRP A 12 13.29 0.79 -12.46
N LEU A 13 12.75 0.26 -11.36
CA LEU A 13 13.50 0.03 -10.12
C LEU A 13 14.33 -1.27 -10.11
N GLY A 14 14.40 -1.99 -11.24
CA GLY A 14 15.15 -3.24 -11.33
C GLY A 14 14.53 -4.41 -10.56
N GLY A 15 13.20 -4.38 -10.38
CA GLY A 15 12.44 -5.45 -9.73
C GLY A 15 12.01 -6.56 -10.70
N LEU A 16 10.96 -7.26 -10.29
CA LEU A 16 10.25 -8.20 -11.16
C LEU A 16 9.55 -7.41 -12.27
N GLY A 17 9.47 -7.98 -13.45
CA GLY A 17 8.76 -7.36 -14.56
C GLY A 17 9.52 -7.44 -15.87
N SER A 18 8.86 -7.00 -16.92
CA SER A 18 9.39 -7.01 -18.29
C SER A 18 8.74 -5.86 -19.06
N ALA A 19 9.19 -5.63 -20.30
CA ALA A 19 8.56 -4.65 -21.20
C ALA A 19 7.05 -4.93 -21.43
N LYS A 20 6.61 -6.18 -21.24
CA LYS A 20 5.21 -6.61 -21.40
C LYS A 20 4.42 -6.48 -20.11
N HIS A 21 5.04 -6.73 -18.95
CA HIS A 21 4.41 -6.74 -17.63
C HIS A 21 5.13 -5.72 -16.74
N LYS A 22 4.61 -4.51 -16.67
CA LYS A 22 5.26 -3.39 -16.02
C LYS A 22 4.74 -3.13 -14.59
N ASP A 23 3.52 -3.53 -14.32
CA ASP A 23 2.85 -3.34 -13.03
C ASP A 23 2.74 -4.66 -12.25
N TYR A 24 2.53 -4.54 -10.94
CA TYR A 24 2.54 -5.69 -10.04
C TYR A 24 1.42 -6.69 -10.35
N LYS A 25 0.24 -6.21 -10.75
CA LYS A 25 -0.91 -7.07 -11.07
C LYS A 25 -0.64 -7.90 -12.32
N SER A 26 -0.14 -7.29 -13.40
CA SER A 26 0.16 -8.01 -14.64
C SER A 26 1.25 -9.07 -14.44
N ILE A 27 2.23 -8.79 -13.59
CA ILE A 27 3.26 -9.76 -13.18
C ILE A 27 2.61 -10.92 -12.40
N ASN A 28 1.76 -10.61 -11.43
CA ASN A 28 1.04 -11.63 -10.66
C ASN A 28 0.16 -12.48 -11.55
N ASP A 29 -0.59 -11.87 -12.48
CA ASP A 29 -1.51 -12.57 -13.39
C ASP A 29 -0.74 -13.53 -14.34
N GLU A 30 0.42 -13.11 -14.84
CA GLU A 30 1.29 -14.01 -15.63
C GLU A 30 1.80 -15.19 -14.80
N MET A 31 2.25 -14.92 -13.58
CA MET A 31 2.71 -15.96 -12.66
C MET A 31 1.58 -16.91 -12.26
N ASP A 32 0.37 -16.41 -12.05
CA ASP A 32 -0.81 -17.23 -11.79
C ASP A 32 -1.13 -18.18 -12.94
N GLY A 33 -1.07 -17.67 -14.16
CA GLY A 33 -1.24 -18.50 -15.36
C GLY A 33 -0.20 -19.61 -15.50
N LYS A 34 1.02 -19.37 -15.00
CA LYS A 34 2.14 -20.31 -15.12
C LYS A 34 2.25 -21.29 -13.95
N TYR A 35 2.00 -20.84 -12.73
CA TYR A 35 2.27 -21.61 -11.50
C TYR A 35 1.04 -21.87 -10.65
N GLY A 36 -0.08 -21.20 -10.93
CA GLY A 36 -1.28 -21.13 -10.07
C GLY A 36 -1.12 -20.17 -8.90
N ALA A 37 -2.22 -19.55 -8.48
CA ALA A 37 -2.23 -18.46 -7.48
C ALA A 37 -1.52 -18.79 -6.17
N LYS A 38 -1.74 -20.00 -5.62
CA LYS A 38 -1.07 -20.42 -4.38
C LYS A 38 0.46 -20.40 -4.48
N LYS A 39 0.99 -20.88 -5.60
CA LYS A 39 2.45 -20.91 -5.83
C LYS A 39 3.00 -19.53 -6.11
N THR A 40 2.24 -18.70 -6.86
CA THR A 40 2.58 -17.30 -7.12
C THR A 40 2.76 -16.55 -5.81
N HIS A 41 1.78 -16.60 -4.89
CA HIS A 41 1.91 -15.97 -3.58
C HIS A 41 3.14 -16.45 -2.81
N GLN A 42 3.42 -17.74 -2.80
CA GLN A 42 4.60 -18.29 -2.13
C GLN A 42 5.92 -17.76 -2.72
N LEU A 43 5.99 -17.58 -4.04
CA LEU A 43 7.18 -17.06 -4.71
C LEU A 43 7.37 -15.57 -4.44
N LEU A 44 6.28 -14.78 -4.51
CA LEU A 44 6.31 -13.36 -4.20
C LEU A 44 6.63 -13.09 -2.73
N ASP A 45 6.07 -13.87 -1.81
CA ASP A 45 6.43 -13.79 -0.38
C ASP A 45 7.93 -14.07 -0.16
N LYS A 46 8.48 -15.09 -0.82
CA LYS A 46 9.93 -15.36 -0.75
C LYS A 46 10.77 -14.24 -1.35
N TYR A 47 10.33 -13.65 -2.46
CA TYR A 47 11.02 -12.49 -3.03
C TYR A 47 11.06 -11.34 -2.02
N THR A 48 9.91 -10.98 -1.45
CA THR A 48 9.78 -9.93 -0.44
C THR A 48 10.66 -10.18 0.79
N GLU A 49 10.61 -11.40 1.35
CA GLU A 49 11.38 -11.77 2.54
C GLU A 49 12.91 -11.72 2.35
N ASN A 50 13.38 -11.83 1.11
CA ASN A 50 14.82 -11.86 0.78
C ASN A 50 15.32 -10.62 0.02
N ARG A 51 14.46 -9.61 -0.17
CA ARG A 51 14.83 -8.43 -0.97
C ARG A 51 15.80 -7.52 -0.24
N TRP A 52 15.62 -7.35 1.07
CA TRP A 52 16.52 -6.59 1.92
C TRP A 52 17.19 -7.52 2.93
N GLU A 53 18.50 -7.35 3.07
CA GLU A 53 19.32 -8.04 4.06
C GLU A 53 19.56 -7.15 5.30
N ASP A 54 20.09 -7.72 6.37
CA ASP A 54 20.42 -6.99 7.59
C ASP A 54 21.32 -5.77 7.36
N LYS A 55 22.27 -5.91 6.44
CA LYS A 55 23.19 -4.84 6.06
C LYS A 55 22.47 -3.61 5.48
N ASP A 56 21.33 -3.78 4.82
CA ASP A 56 20.61 -2.66 4.19
C ASP A 56 20.02 -1.77 5.27
N PHE A 57 19.39 -2.34 6.30
CA PHE A 57 18.89 -1.59 7.46
C PHE A 57 20.02 -0.91 8.23
N LYS A 58 21.13 -1.64 8.45
CA LYS A 58 22.30 -1.07 9.10
C LYS A 58 22.86 0.12 8.34
N ASN A 59 23.01 0.01 7.02
CA ASN A 59 23.51 1.08 6.17
C ASN A 59 22.63 2.34 6.26
N LEU A 60 21.31 2.18 6.26
CA LEU A 60 20.40 3.32 6.44
C LEU A 60 20.59 4.00 7.79
N LYS A 61 20.75 3.22 8.84
CA LYS A 61 21.03 3.77 10.17
C LYS A 61 22.34 4.51 10.23
N ASP A 62 23.40 3.94 9.64
CA ASP A 62 24.73 4.54 9.58
C ASP A 62 24.73 5.87 8.77
N MET A 63 23.85 5.99 7.77
CA MET A 63 23.59 7.22 7.01
C MET A 63 22.76 8.26 7.79
N GLY A 64 22.38 8.00 9.04
CA GLY A 64 21.57 8.89 9.87
C GLY A 64 20.06 8.85 9.60
N MET A 65 19.59 7.90 8.80
CA MET A 65 18.15 7.72 8.59
C MET A 65 17.48 7.16 9.85
N ASN A 66 16.22 7.53 10.07
CA ASN A 66 15.43 7.03 11.19
C ASN A 66 14.07 6.44 10.75
N THR A 67 13.70 6.59 9.48
CA THR A 67 12.38 6.17 8.99
C THR A 67 12.47 5.58 7.59
N ILE A 68 11.72 4.50 7.38
CA ILE A 68 11.52 3.82 6.09
C ILE A 68 10.04 3.96 5.72
N ARG A 69 9.74 4.44 4.51
CA ARG A 69 8.43 4.33 3.89
C ARG A 69 8.35 2.98 3.17
N LEU A 70 7.36 2.17 3.48
CA LEU A 70 7.18 0.81 2.99
C LEU A 70 5.98 0.72 2.04
N PRO A 71 6.20 0.82 0.73
CA PRO A 71 5.16 0.64 -0.26
C PRO A 71 4.62 -0.79 -0.28
N ILE A 72 3.30 -0.92 -0.12
CA ILE A 72 2.55 -2.18 -0.25
C ILE A 72 1.42 -1.99 -1.25
N ASN A 73 0.85 -3.08 -1.73
CA ASN A 73 -0.39 -3.04 -2.50
C ASN A 73 -1.38 -4.11 -2.00
N TYR A 74 -2.62 -4.01 -2.46
CA TYR A 74 -3.69 -4.91 -2.02
C TYR A 74 -3.41 -6.39 -2.29
N ILE A 75 -2.65 -6.74 -3.34
CA ILE A 75 -2.31 -8.12 -3.71
C ILE A 75 -1.43 -8.78 -2.64
N ASN A 76 -0.57 -7.99 -1.99
CA ASN A 76 0.30 -8.51 -0.93
C ASN A 76 -0.49 -9.08 0.26
N LEU A 77 -1.65 -8.51 0.54
CA LEU A 77 -2.44 -8.80 1.75
C LEU A 77 -3.66 -9.69 1.49
N THR A 78 -4.10 -9.79 0.23
CA THR A 78 -5.33 -10.49 -0.12
C THR A 78 -5.09 -11.82 -0.83
N ASN A 79 -6.15 -12.62 -0.93
CA ASN A 79 -6.18 -13.88 -1.66
C ASN A 79 -6.31 -13.67 -3.18
N TYR A 80 -5.83 -12.53 -3.69
CA TYR A 80 -5.94 -12.18 -5.10
C TYR A 80 -5.46 -13.33 -6.01
N LYS A 81 -6.18 -13.52 -7.07
CA LYS A 81 -5.81 -14.35 -8.22
C LYS A 81 -6.27 -13.68 -9.51
N ALA A 82 -5.62 -14.00 -10.62
CA ALA A 82 -5.94 -13.43 -11.93
C ALA A 82 -7.45 -13.45 -12.23
N GLY A 83 -7.99 -12.28 -12.59
CA GLY A 83 -9.41 -12.10 -12.92
C GLY A 83 -10.35 -11.94 -11.73
N MET A 84 -9.87 -11.90 -10.47
CA MET A 84 -10.72 -11.71 -9.30
C MET A 84 -11.24 -10.28 -9.21
N ALA A 85 -12.56 -10.14 -9.00
CA ALA A 85 -13.20 -8.84 -8.80
C ALA A 85 -12.93 -8.29 -7.38
N PRO A 86 -12.91 -6.95 -7.17
CA PRO A 86 -12.66 -6.35 -5.86
C PRO A 86 -13.56 -6.87 -4.73
N LYS A 87 -14.85 -7.08 -5.00
CA LYS A 87 -15.81 -7.62 -4.03
C LYS A 87 -15.48 -9.01 -3.51
N ASP A 88 -14.75 -9.81 -4.29
CA ASP A 88 -14.42 -11.21 -3.95
C ASP A 88 -13.09 -11.33 -3.20
N LEU A 89 -12.32 -10.24 -3.10
CA LEU A 89 -11.08 -10.20 -2.36
C LEU A 89 -11.31 -10.39 -0.86
N LYS A 90 -10.47 -11.21 -0.24
CA LYS A 90 -10.45 -11.45 1.22
C LYS A 90 -9.01 -11.38 1.71
N MET A 91 -8.82 -10.99 2.96
CA MET A 91 -7.48 -11.07 3.57
C MET A 91 -6.95 -12.50 3.53
N ARG A 92 -5.64 -12.67 3.29
CA ARG A 92 -4.97 -13.98 3.37
C ARG A 92 -4.98 -14.50 4.82
N LYS A 93 -4.65 -15.76 5.02
CA LYS A 93 -4.60 -16.37 6.35
C LYS A 93 -3.57 -15.69 7.27
N GLU A 94 -2.42 -15.30 6.74
CA GLU A 94 -1.33 -14.62 7.46
C GLU A 94 -0.89 -13.39 6.66
N PRO A 95 -1.76 -12.36 6.53
CA PRO A 95 -1.55 -11.28 5.58
C PRO A 95 -0.34 -10.41 5.94
N PHE A 96 -0.01 -10.30 7.22
CA PHE A 96 1.01 -9.40 7.72
C PHE A 96 2.37 -10.06 7.96
N LYS A 97 2.49 -11.39 7.82
CA LYS A 97 3.70 -12.13 8.18
C LYS A 97 4.99 -11.58 7.59
N ALA A 98 4.99 -11.23 6.30
CA ALA A 98 6.16 -10.65 5.65
C ALA A 98 6.41 -9.20 6.08
N MET A 99 5.33 -8.43 6.30
CA MET A 99 5.43 -7.06 6.81
C MET A 99 5.96 -7.04 8.25
N ASP A 100 5.45 -7.92 9.12
CA ASP A 100 5.93 -8.05 10.50
C ASP A 100 7.44 -8.29 10.54
N LYS A 101 7.93 -9.24 9.74
CA LYS A 101 9.37 -9.52 9.65
C LYS A 101 10.18 -8.29 9.20
N PHE A 102 9.69 -7.55 8.21
CA PHE A 102 10.36 -6.35 7.72
C PHE A 102 10.36 -5.25 8.78
N ILE A 103 9.21 -5.00 9.42
CA ILE A 103 9.05 -3.98 10.46
C ILE A 103 9.90 -4.31 11.68
N ASP A 104 9.86 -5.56 12.16
CA ASP A 104 10.70 -6.01 13.29
C ASP A 104 12.19 -5.83 13.00
N LYS A 105 12.61 -6.14 11.78
CA LYS A 105 13.97 -5.94 11.33
C LYS A 105 14.36 -4.47 11.31
N ALA A 106 13.53 -3.61 10.72
CA ALA A 106 13.73 -2.17 10.73
C ALA A 106 13.85 -1.63 12.17
N ASN A 107 12.90 -2.02 13.03
CA ASN A 107 12.88 -1.57 14.43
C ASN A 107 14.09 -2.06 15.22
N SER A 108 14.61 -3.26 14.97
CA SER A 108 15.83 -3.77 15.61
C SER A 108 17.07 -2.93 15.29
N HIS A 109 17.06 -2.18 14.18
CA HIS A 109 18.08 -1.20 13.80
C HIS A 109 17.71 0.24 14.22
N GLY A 110 16.63 0.45 14.98
CA GLY A 110 16.17 1.79 15.40
C GLY A 110 15.60 2.64 14.27
N LEU A 111 14.99 1.99 13.28
CA LEU A 111 14.29 2.61 12.17
C LEU A 111 12.78 2.44 12.34
N TYR A 112 12.02 3.51 12.25
CA TYR A 112 10.57 3.49 12.20
C TYR A 112 10.07 3.15 10.79
N VAL A 113 8.82 2.68 10.69
CA VAL A 113 8.22 2.35 9.38
C VAL A 113 6.92 3.13 9.17
N ILE A 114 6.78 3.77 8.02
CA ILE A 114 5.51 4.29 7.51
C ILE A 114 4.98 3.29 6.50
N ILE A 115 3.79 2.73 6.75
CA ILE A 115 3.14 1.80 5.82
C ILE A 115 2.40 2.63 4.78
N ASP A 116 2.73 2.42 3.52
CA ASP A 116 2.18 3.16 2.39
C ASP A 116 1.32 2.25 1.49
N MET A 117 0.05 2.61 1.32
CA MET A 117 -0.82 1.97 0.35
C MET A 117 -0.50 2.48 -1.06
N HIS A 118 0.44 1.83 -1.69
CA HIS A 118 0.98 2.21 -3.00
C HIS A 118 0.10 1.77 -4.18
N GLY A 119 -0.78 0.80 -3.96
CA GLY A 119 -1.70 0.31 -4.98
C GLY A 119 -2.96 -0.32 -4.41
N VAL A 120 -4.11 0.12 -4.93
CA VAL A 120 -5.44 -0.37 -4.57
C VAL A 120 -6.12 -1.10 -5.74
N PRO A 121 -7.16 -1.93 -5.51
CA PRO A 121 -7.88 -2.56 -6.60
C PRO A 121 -8.41 -1.54 -7.60
N GLY A 122 -8.16 -1.74 -8.89
CA GLY A 122 -8.59 -0.83 -9.94
C GLY A 122 -7.68 0.39 -10.15
N SER A 123 -6.58 0.50 -9.38
CA SER A 123 -5.60 1.60 -9.46
C SER A 123 -6.15 3.00 -9.14
N GLN A 124 -5.50 3.73 -8.29
CA GLN A 124 -5.88 5.10 -7.90
C GLN A 124 -5.44 6.18 -8.90
N ASN A 125 -4.50 5.88 -9.81
CA ASN A 125 -3.99 6.86 -10.78
C ASN A 125 -3.74 6.30 -12.19
N GLY A 126 -3.94 5.00 -12.40
CA GLY A 126 -3.76 4.34 -13.70
C GLY A 126 -2.31 4.11 -14.12
N GLN A 127 -1.35 4.39 -13.25
CA GLN A 127 0.07 4.23 -13.52
C GLN A 127 0.60 2.86 -13.07
N GLU A 128 1.76 2.46 -13.58
CA GLU A 128 2.35 1.14 -13.31
C GLU A 128 2.69 0.92 -11.83
N HIS A 129 3.05 1.98 -11.09
CA HIS A 129 3.37 1.89 -9.67
C HIS A 129 2.13 1.70 -8.78
N SER A 130 0.93 2.00 -9.25
CA SER A 130 -0.32 1.84 -8.49
C SER A 130 -0.95 0.44 -8.60
N ALA A 131 -0.14 -0.57 -8.75
CA ALA A 131 -0.47 -1.98 -8.93
C ALA A 131 -1.03 -2.35 -10.31
N GLU A 132 -1.81 -1.50 -10.97
CA GLU A 132 -2.42 -1.75 -12.29
C GLU A 132 -2.19 -0.57 -13.24
N ALA A 133 -1.44 -0.79 -14.32
CA ALA A 133 -1.29 0.18 -15.40
C ALA A 133 -2.43 0.04 -16.42
N ASN A 134 -3.37 0.97 -16.42
CA ASN A 134 -4.46 0.98 -17.39
C ASN A 134 -4.43 2.18 -18.36
N GLY A 135 -3.37 3.01 -18.28
CA GLY A 135 -3.12 4.13 -19.18
C GLY A 135 -4.09 5.32 -19.04
N SER A 136 -4.99 5.27 -18.07
CA SER A 136 -5.97 6.32 -17.77
C SER A 136 -6.11 6.50 -16.27
N ILE A 137 -7.00 7.39 -15.84
CA ILE A 137 -7.40 7.50 -14.44
C ILE A 137 -8.00 6.17 -13.99
N GLY A 138 -7.51 5.64 -12.87
CA GLY A 138 -7.84 4.31 -12.38
C GLY A 138 -9.33 4.07 -12.19
N ASN A 139 -9.74 2.82 -12.34
CA ASN A 139 -11.13 2.41 -12.14
C ASN A 139 -11.57 2.48 -10.66
N PHE A 140 -10.61 2.56 -9.75
CA PHE A 140 -10.83 2.66 -8.30
C PHE A 140 -11.89 3.71 -7.92
N TRP A 141 -11.86 4.89 -8.57
CA TRP A 141 -12.78 5.99 -8.25
C TRP A 141 -14.23 5.74 -8.67
N LYS A 142 -14.47 4.80 -9.58
CA LYS A 142 -15.79 4.45 -10.10
C LYS A 142 -16.33 3.14 -9.52
N ASP A 143 -15.52 2.42 -8.73
CA ASP A 143 -15.87 1.12 -8.19
C ASP A 143 -16.01 1.17 -6.65
N PRO A 144 -17.25 1.21 -6.12
CA PRO A 144 -17.51 1.22 -4.69
C PRO A 144 -16.95 -0.02 -3.97
N ASP A 145 -16.90 -1.18 -4.65
CA ASP A 145 -16.35 -2.41 -4.07
C ASP A 145 -14.82 -2.29 -3.90
N ALA A 146 -14.13 -1.66 -4.87
CA ALA A 146 -12.69 -1.39 -4.77
C ALA A 146 -12.38 -0.43 -3.63
N GLN A 147 -13.13 0.68 -3.51
CA GLN A 147 -12.97 1.64 -2.41
C GLN A 147 -13.32 1.02 -1.05
N GLY A 148 -14.40 0.22 -1.00
CA GLY A 148 -14.77 -0.51 0.20
C GLY A 148 -13.68 -1.48 0.65
N LYS A 149 -13.06 -2.19 -0.30
CA LYS A 149 -11.97 -3.11 -0.03
C LYS A 149 -10.71 -2.40 0.47
N ALA A 150 -10.34 -1.27 -0.10
CA ALA A 150 -9.20 -0.49 0.37
C ALA A 150 -9.39 -0.01 1.82
N LYS A 151 -10.62 0.45 2.18
CA LYS A 151 -10.98 0.83 3.55
C LYS A 151 -10.97 -0.37 4.51
N GLU A 152 -11.44 -1.53 4.08
CA GLU A 152 -11.35 -2.78 4.86
C GLU A 152 -9.89 -3.18 5.13
N ILE A 153 -9.02 -3.09 4.12
CA ILE A 153 -7.59 -3.38 4.27
C ILE A 153 -6.98 -2.43 5.30
N TRP A 154 -7.28 -1.12 5.27
CA TRP A 154 -6.82 -0.18 6.28
C TRP A 154 -7.31 -0.50 7.68
N TYR A 155 -8.57 -0.92 7.84
CA TYR A 155 -9.07 -1.41 9.13
C TYR A 155 -8.21 -2.57 9.65
N GLN A 156 -7.90 -3.55 8.80
CA GLN A 156 -7.11 -4.72 9.18
C GLN A 156 -5.66 -4.36 9.52
N ILE A 157 -5.02 -3.46 8.76
CA ILE A 157 -3.68 -2.94 9.04
C ILE A 157 -3.67 -2.24 10.40
N ALA A 158 -4.58 -1.32 10.61
CA ALA A 158 -4.67 -0.57 11.87
C ALA A 158 -4.98 -1.48 13.06
N GLN A 159 -5.92 -2.42 12.91
CA GLN A 159 -6.23 -3.40 13.96
C GLN A 159 -5.00 -4.23 14.36
N HIS A 160 -4.13 -4.54 13.41
CA HIS A 160 -2.91 -5.32 13.64
C HIS A 160 -1.80 -4.48 14.29
N TYR A 161 -1.58 -3.26 13.80
CA TYR A 161 -0.44 -2.43 14.20
C TYR A 161 -0.73 -1.36 15.24
N LYS A 162 -1.96 -1.12 15.70
CA LYS A 162 -2.35 -0.01 16.61
C LYS A 162 -1.51 0.13 17.88
N ASN A 163 -0.85 -0.92 18.31
CA ASN A 163 0.02 -0.93 19.50
C ASN A 163 1.50 -1.07 19.15
N ASN A 164 1.88 -1.02 17.88
CA ASN A 164 3.27 -1.16 17.45
C ASN A 164 3.94 0.22 17.32
N ASN A 165 4.66 0.64 18.36
CA ASN A 165 5.37 1.92 18.38
C ASN A 165 6.50 2.03 17.34
N GLY A 166 6.87 0.95 16.67
CA GLY A 166 7.84 0.93 15.57
C GLY A 166 7.23 1.33 14.22
N VAL A 167 5.90 1.35 14.13
CA VAL A 167 5.17 1.95 13.01
C VAL A 167 4.98 3.43 13.32
N ALA A 168 5.50 4.32 12.46
CA ALA A 168 5.40 5.76 12.64
C ALA A 168 4.06 6.31 12.16
N GLY A 169 3.44 5.67 11.17
CA GLY A 169 2.18 6.12 10.60
C GLY A 169 1.78 5.36 9.34
N TYR A 170 0.71 5.81 8.75
CA TYR A 170 0.08 5.25 7.55
C TYR A 170 -0.02 6.30 6.46
N ASP A 171 0.54 6.01 5.30
CA ASP A 171 0.35 6.80 4.08
C ASP A 171 -0.82 6.18 3.31
N LEU A 172 -1.96 6.88 3.35
CA LEU A 172 -3.24 6.26 3.07
C LEU A 172 -3.45 5.91 1.60
N LEU A 173 -2.82 6.64 0.69
CA LEU A 173 -2.91 6.36 -0.75
C LEU A 173 -1.83 7.13 -1.51
N ASN A 174 -0.90 6.41 -2.12
CA ASN A 174 0.17 7.01 -2.91
C ASN A 174 -0.38 7.67 -4.18
N GLU A 175 -0.04 8.94 -4.39
CA GLU A 175 -0.31 9.70 -5.62
C GLU A 175 -1.74 9.53 -6.16
N PRO A 176 -2.78 9.83 -5.39
CA PRO A 176 -4.17 9.67 -5.83
C PRO A 176 -4.52 10.65 -6.94
N LYS A 177 -5.07 10.15 -8.06
CA LYS A 177 -5.53 10.96 -9.19
C LYS A 177 -6.95 10.57 -9.56
N ALA A 178 -7.91 11.32 -9.04
CA ALA A 178 -9.32 11.14 -9.39
C ALA A 178 -9.68 11.82 -10.71
N PRO A 179 -10.86 11.54 -11.30
CA PRO A 179 -11.34 12.20 -12.51
C PRO A 179 -11.41 13.73 -12.38
N ALA A 180 -11.00 14.45 -13.42
CA ALA A 180 -10.75 15.90 -13.41
C ALA A 180 -11.92 16.82 -12.98
N GLN A 181 -13.16 16.32 -12.94
CA GLN A 181 -14.34 17.11 -12.59
C GLN A 181 -14.63 17.14 -11.09
N HIS A 182 -14.12 16.17 -10.31
CA HIS A 182 -14.42 16.00 -8.87
C HIS A 182 -13.21 15.56 -8.06
N VAL A 183 -12.02 15.88 -8.52
CA VAL A 183 -10.74 15.37 -8.00
C VAL A 183 -10.63 15.52 -6.48
N ASP A 184 -10.93 16.71 -5.97
CA ASP A 184 -10.73 16.97 -4.54
C ASP A 184 -11.80 16.31 -3.69
N GLU A 185 -13.05 16.32 -4.13
CA GLU A 185 -14.17 15.74 -3.39
C GLU A 185 -14.04 14.20 -3.26
N GLU A 186 -13.75 13.50 -4.37
CA GLU A 186 -13.62 12.05 -4.37
C GLU A 186 -12.44 11.58 -3.52
N VAL A 187 -11.28 12.26 -3.61
CA VAL A 187 -10.10 11.94 -2.81
C VAL A 187 -10.37 12.22 -1.32
N LYS A 188 -10.96 13.38 -1.00
CA LYS A 188 -11.32 13.73 0.38
C LYS A 188 -12.31 12.74 0.99
N GLU A 189 -13.35 12.35 0.26
CA GLU A 189 -14.33 11.36 0.75
C GLU A 189 -13.70 9.98 0.98
N PHE A 190 -12.81 9.55 0.09
CA PHE A 190 -12.05 8.32 0.32
C PHE A 190 -11.21 8.41 1.59
N TYR A 191 -10.46 9.50 1.78
CA TYR A 191 -9.61 9.68 2.95
C TYR A 191 -10.42 9.74 4.25
N LYS A 192 -11.56 10.44 4.29
CA LYS A 192 -12.47 10.42 5.45
C LYS A 192 -12.91 9.00 5.81
N GLY A 193 -13.28 8.21 4.80
CA GLY A 193 -13.68 6.81 5.00
C GLY A 193 -12.52 5.91 5.46
N ALA A 194 -11.33 6.09 4.92
CA ALA A 194 -10.14 5.33 5.30
C ALA A 194 -9.69 5.70 6.73
N LEU A 195 -9.63 6.99 7.06
CA LEU A 195 -9.38 7.48 8.43
C LEU A 195 -10.37 6.91 9.42
N LYS A 196 -11.66 6.98 9.11
CA LYS A 196 -12.69 6.39 9.97
C LYS A 196 -12.42 4.89 10.21
N SER A 197 -12.10 4.14 9.17
CA SER A 197 -11.79 2.70 9.30
C SER A 197 -10.60 2.45 10.22
N ILE A 198 -9.56 3.29 10.16
CA ILE A 198 -8.40 3.22 11.04
C ILE A 198 -8.79 3.56 12.48
N ARG A 199 -9.47 4.70 12.70
CA ARG A 199 -9.83 5.20 14.04
C ARG A 199 -10.87 4.32 14.74
N ASP A 200 -11.75 3.64 14.01
CA ASP A 200 -12.70 2.66 14.57
C ASP A 200 -12.00 1.48 15.27
N THR A 201 -10.72 1.22 14.97
CA THR A 201 -9.89 0.22 15.69
C THR A 201 -9.34 0.72 17.03
N GLY A 202 -9.42 2.03 17.30
CA GLY A 202 -8.75 2.71 18.40
C GLY A 202 -7.30 3.12 18.09
N ASP A 203 -6.85 2.94 16.85
CA ASP A 203 -5.51 3.33 16.39
C ASP A 203 -5.35 4.86 16.37
N LYS A 204 -4.16 5.34 16.76
CA LYS A 204 -3.82 6.77 16.84
C LYS A 204 -2.56 7.14 16.05
N HIS A 205 -2.04 6.23 15.23
CA HIS A 205 -0.90 6.54 14.38
C HIS A 205 -1.15 7.74 13.47
N ILE A 206 -0.08 8.43 13.09
CA ILE A 206 -0.14 9.54 12.13
C ILE A 206 -0.66 9.01 10.80
N ALA A 207 -1.60 9.72 10.19
CA ALA A 207 -2.06 9.47 8.85
C ALA A 207 -1.47 10.51 7.90
N PHE A 208 -0.83 10.06 6.83
CA PHE A 208 -0.33 10.90 5.75
C PHE A 208 -1.35 10.88 4.61
N LEU A 209 -1.75 12.05 4.15
CA LEU A 209 -2.71 12.24 3.07
C LEU A 209 -1.99 12.92 1.91
N GLU A 210 -1.73 12.17 0.85
CA GLU A 210 -1.09 12.73 -0.34
C GLU A 210 -2.09 13.48 -1.23
N ALA A 211 -1.63 14.54 -1.87
CA ALA A 211 -2.37 15.27 -2.88
C ALA A 211 -1.65 15.20 -4.22
N TRP A 212 -2.37 14.94 -5.30
CA TRP A 212 -1.85 15.08 -6.66
C TRP A 212 -2.07 16.52 -7.14
N TYR A 213 -1.02 17.17 -7.65
CA TYR A 213 -1.18 18.50 -8.23
C TYR A 213 -2.24 18.50 -9.36
N PRO A 214 -3.20 19.43 -9.40
CA PRO A 214 -3.32 20.63 -8.58
C PRO A 214 -4.24 20.51 -7.34
N GLN A 215 -4.41 19.32 -6.77
CA GLN A 215 -5.28 19.11 -5.59
C GLN A 215 -4.85 19.97 -4.40
N ASP A 216 -5.83 20.39 -3.62
CA ASP A 216 -5.66 21.19 -2.42
C ASP A 216 -6.21 20.45 -1.19
N LEU A 217 -5.32 19.88 -0.38
CA LEU A 217 -5.63 19.21 0.89
C LEU A 217 -5.05 20.00 2.08
N LYS A 218 -5.06 21.32 2.03
CA LYS A 218 -4.35 22.18 2.98
C LYS A 218 -4.95 22.20 4.39
N ASP A 219 -6.24 21.92 4.54
CA ASP A 219 -6.89 22.00 5.83
C ASP A 219 -7.16 20.60 6.42
N PRO A 220 -6.32 20.13 7.36
CA PRO A 220 -6.53 18.83 8.02
C PRO A 220 -7.83 18.79 8.86
N GLN A 221 -8.41 19.93 9.24
CA GLN A 221 -9.68 20.00 9.95
C GLN A 221 -10.85 19.44 9.12
N GLU A 222 -10.77 19.49 7.79
CA GLU A 222 -11.81 18.95 6.90
C GLU A 222 -12.02 17.43 7.06
N PHE A 223 -11.05 16.72 7.61
CA PHE A 223 -11.11 15.27 7.78
C PHE A 223 -11.71 14.82 9.11
N ASN A 224 -11.94 15.75 10.06
CA ASN A 224 -12.52 15.46 11.38
C ASN A 224 -11.85 14.29 12.11
N ASP A 225 -10.52 14.20 12.05
CA ASP A 225 -9.79 13.15 12.75
C ASP A 225 -9.87 13.38 14.28
N PRO A 226 -10.48 12.45 15.05
CA PRO A 226 -10.64 12.63 16.50
C PRO A 226 -9.32 12.57 17.26
N THR A 227 -8.25 12.10 16.63
CA THR A 227 -6.92 12.03 17.26
C THR A 227 -6.06 13.26 16.96
N ASN A 228 -6.45 14.04 15.95
CA ASN A 228 -5.70 15.18 15.42
C ASN A 228 -4.26 14.79 14.95
N ASN A 229 -4.09 13.58 14.41
CA ASN A 229 -2.83 13.01 13.94
C ASN A 229 -2.85 12.84 12.40
N ILE A 230 -3.08 13.95 11.69
CA ILE A 230 -3.00 14.03 10.22
C ILE A 230 -1.82 14.90 9.84
#